data_f06478adcfe3f978f5df19de946494ca
#
_entry.id   f06478adcfe3f978f5df19de946494ca
#
_cell.length_a   1.000
_cell.length_b   1.000
_cell.length_c   1.000
_cell.angle_alpha   90.00
_cell.angle_beta   90.00
_cell.angle_gamma   90.00
#
_symmetry.space_group_name_H-M   'P 1'
#
loop_
_entity.id
_entity.type
_entity.pdbx_description
1 polymer ?
#
loop_
_entity_poly.entity_id
_entity_poly.type
_entity_poly.pdbx_seq_one_letter_code
_entity_poly.pdbx_strand_id
1 'polypeptide(L)' 'MADRDVEKDVTTSQFVDTLRRLADALEAGESFRIQVVNSRFTVPADANLAIEHEVEDGVEELALELRWGV' A
#
# COMPACT_ATOMS: atom_id res chain seq x y z
N MET A 1 -1.01 7.55 -18.41
CA MET A 1 -1.37 8.55 -17.39
C MET A 1 -2.20 7.88 -16.30
N ALA A 2 -1.92 8.15 -15.05
CA ALA A 2 -2.68 7.57 -13.94
C ALA A 2 -4.04 8.25 -13.81
N ASP A 3 -5.08 7.48 -13.53
CA ASP A 3 -6.41 8.02 -13.24
C ASP A 3 -6.42 8.66 -11.85
N ARG A 4 -5.63 8.12 -10.93
CA ARG A 4 -5.47 8.65 -9.59
C ARG A 4 -4.11 8.21 -9.06
N ASP A 5 -3.34 9.17 -8.58
CA ASP A 5 -2.03 8.89 -8.00
C ASP A 5 -1.82 9.90 -6.88
N VAL A 6 -2.00 9.47 -5.66
CA VAL A 6 -1.91 10.33 -4.48
C VAL A 6 -1.00 9.70 -3.45
N GLU A 7 -0.39 10.57 -2.65
CA GLU A 7 0.55 10.17 -1.62
C GLU A 7 0.29 11.01 -0.38
N LYS A 8 0.46 10.40 0.78
CA LYS A 8 0.27 11.09 2.04
C LYS A 8 1.38 10.71 3.01
N ASP A 9 2.02 11.71 3.57
CA ASP A 9 2.98 11.50 4.65
C ASP A 9 2.22 11.13 5.91
N VAL A 10 2.78 10.21 6.68
CA VAL A 10 2.17 9.72 7.90
C VAL A 10 3.19 9.66 9.02
N THR A 11 2.71 9.57 10.25
CA THR A 11 3.59 9.37 11.41
C THR A 11 4.08 7.93 11.44
N THR A 12 5.17 7.68 12.17
CA THR A 12 5.68 6.32 12.37
C THR A 12 4.59 5.41 12.95
N SER A 13 3.84 5.91 13.92
CA SER A 13 2.77 5.14 14.54
C SER A 13 1.68 4.74 13.54
N GLN A 14 1.26 5.66 12.71
CA GLN A 14 0.26 5.39 11.66
C GLN A 14 0.77 4.38 10.63
N PHE A 15 2.04 4.52 10.25
CA PHE A 15 2.68 3.61 9.29
C PHE A 15 2.75 2.18 9.86
N VAL A 16 3.22 2.05 11.10
CA VAL A 16 3.32 0.76 11.77
C VAL A 16 1.94 0.10 11.91
N ASP A 17 0.94 0.88 12.32
CA ASP A 17 -0.43 0.36 12.45
C ASP A 17 -0.96 -0.18 11.12
N THR A 18 -0.76 0.58 10.04
CA THR A 18 -1.19 0.17 8.71
C THR A 18 -0.50 -1.12 8.27
N LEU A 19 0.82 -1.21 8.49
CA LEU A 19 1.59 -2.40 8.15
C LEU A 19 1.09 -3.63 8.92
N ARG A 20 0.81 -3.48 10.22
CA ARG A 20 0.34 -4.60 11.03
C ARG A 20 -1.02 -5.09 10.57
N ARG A 21 -1.95 -4.18 10.29
CA ARG A 21 -3.28 -4.54 9.80
C ARG A 21 -3.22 -5.22 8.44
N LEU A 22 -2.37 -4.72 7.56
CA LEU A 22 -2.16 -5.32 6.25
C LEU A 22 -1.57 -6.72 6.37
N ALA A 23 -0.54 -6.88 7.20
CA ALA A 23 0.08 -8.18 7.42
C ALA A 23 -0.92 -9.20 7.96
N ASP A 24 -1.75 -8.79 8.92
CA ASP A 24 -2.78 -9.67 9.49
C ASP A 24 -3.79 -10.11 8.42
N ALA A 25 -4.24 -9.19 7.58
CA ALA A 25 -5.17 -9.51 6.50
C ALA A 25 -4.56 -10.50 5.51
N LEU A 26 -3.32 -10.26 5.10
CA LEU A 26 -2.63 -11.15 4.16
C LEU A 26 -2.44 -12.54 4.76
N GLU A 27 -2.05 -12.63 6.02
CA GLU A 27 -1.89 -13.91 6.71
C GLU A 27 -3.20 -14.69 6.78
N ALA A 28 -4.29 -13.99 7.01
CA ALA A 28 -5.61 -14.61 7.12
C ALA A 28 -6.24 -14.90 5.77
N GLY A 29 -5.64 -14.46 4.66
CA GLY A 29 -6.23 -14.61 3.34
C GLY A 29 -7.46 -13.77 3.14
N GLU A 30 -7.54 -12.61 3.81
CA GLU A 30 -8.68 -11.72 3.77
C GLU A 30 -8.39 -10.45 2.98
N SER A 31 -9.46 -9.82 2.48
CA SER A 31 -9.33 -8.51 1.86
C SER A 31 -8.98 -7.45 2.91
N PHE A 32 -8.39 -6.35 2.46
CA PHE A 32 -7.95 -5.27 3.34
C PHE A 32 -8.58 -3.96 2.93
N ARG A 33 -9.23 -3.28 3.88
CA ARG A 33 -9.87 -1.98 3.63
C ARG A 33 -8.98 -0.88 4.14
N ILE A 34 -8.77 0.15 3.31
CA ILE A 34 -7.90 1.27 3.64
C ILE A 34 -8.46 2.56 3.05
N GLN A 35 -8.13 3.67 3.67
CA GLN A 35 -8.45 5.00 3.16
C GLN A 35 -7.16 5.77 2.90
N VAL A 36 -7.02 6.29 1.68
CA VAL A 36 -5.90 7.14 1.31
C VAL A 36 -6.45 8.41 0.67
N VAL A 37 -6.16 9.55 1.28
CA VAL A 37 -6.57 10.87 0.76
C VAL A 37 -8.04 10.88 0.33
N ASN A 38 -8.93 10.77 1.32
CA ASN A 38 -10.39 10.86 1.11
C ASN A 38 -11.01 9.78 0.22
N SER A 39 -10.28 8.74 -0.13
CA SER A 39 -10.82 7.63 -0.89
C SER A 39 -10.65 6.34 -0.09
N ARG A 40 -11.78 5.67 0.15
CA ARG A 40 -11.78 4.37 0.83
C ARG A 40 -11.96 3.28 -0.22
N PHE A 41 -11.11 2.26 -0.15
CA PHE A 41 -11.17 1.16 -1.11
C PHE A 41 -10.75 -0.14 -0.44
N THR A 42 -10.95 -1.24 -1.16
CA THR A 42 -10.63 -2.57 -0.67
C THR A 42 -9.57 -3.22 -1.52
N VAL A 43 -8.51 -3.71 -0.88
CA VAL A 43 -7.47 -4.49 -1.52
C VAL A 43 -7.95 -5.95 -1.49
N PRO A 44 -8.10 -6.61 -2.65
CA PRO A 44 -8.55 -8.01 -2.66
C PRO A 44 -7.49 -8.94 -2.08
N ALA A 45 -7.95 -10.08 -1.54
CA ALA A 45 -7.06 -11.04 -0.90
C ALA A 45 -6.04 -11.65 -1.87
N ASP A 46 -6.34 -11.64 -3.18
CA ASP A 46 -5.48 -12.22 -4.21
C ASP A 46 -4.69 -11.17 -4.99
N ALA A 47 -4.53 -9.96 -4.44
CA ALA A 47 -3.71 -8.93 -5.07
C ALA A 47 -2.29 -9.45 -5.34
N ASN A 48 -1.69 -8.99 -6.42
CA ASN A 48 -0.29 -9.31 -6.71
C ASN A 48 0.62 -8.50 -5.79
N LEU A 49 1.57 -9.15 -5.15
CA LEU A 49 2.46 -8.54 -4.16
C LEU A 49 3.87 -8.37 -4.73
N ALA A 50 4.45 -7.18 -4.55
CA ALA A 50 5.81 -6.90 -5.00
C ALA A 50 6.52 -5.98 -4.02
N ILE A 51 7.83 -6.10 -3.96
CA ILE A 51 8.69 -5.21 -3.19
C ILE A 51 9.64 -4.56 -4.19
N GLU A 52 9.71 -3.23 -4.19
CA GLU A 52 10.50 -2.48 -5.15
C GLU A 52 11.54 -1.62 -4.44
N HIS A 53 12.72 -1.57 -5.05
CA HIS A 53 13.80 -0.68 -4.61
C HIS A 53 14.16 0.20 -5.81
N GLU A 54 14.13 1.51 -5.62
CA GLU A 54 14.42 2.46 -6.69
C GLU A 54 15.43 3.51 -6.22
N VAL A 55 16.39 3.84 -7.07
CA VAL A 55 17.32 4.93 -6.84
C VAL A 55 17.27 5.85 -8.07
N GLU A 56 16.88 7.10 -7.86
CA GLU A 56 16.75 8.08 -8.94
C GLU A 56 16.96 9.49 -8.41
N ASP A 57 17.78 10.27 -9.09
CA ASP A 57 18.03 11.69 -8.77
C ASP A 57 18.42 11.92 -7.30
N GLY A 58 19.25 11.04 -6.76
CA GLY A 58 19.73 11.18 -5.38
C GLY A 58 18.73 10.76 -4.32
N VAL A 59 17.61 10.17 -4.73
CA VAL A 59 16.58 9.67 -3.81
C VAL A 59 16.51 8.14 -3.91
N GLU A 60 16.50 7.50 -2.77
CA GLU A 60 16.38 6.04 -2.68
C GLU A 60 15.05 5.69 -2.02
N GLU A 61 14.30 4.76 -2.63
CA GLU A 61 12.96 4.39 -2.17
C GLU A 61 12.81 2.89 -2.00
N LEU A 62 12.10 2.50 -0.95
CA LEU A 62 11.59 1.15 -0.77
C LEU A 62 10.07 1.22 -0.87
N ALA A 63 9.47 0.45 -1.77
CA ALA A 63 8.02 0.41 -1.93
C ALA A 63 7.49 -1.01 -1.75
N LEU A 64 6.41 -1.13 -0.99
CA LEU A 64 5.67 -2.37 -0.85
C LEU A 64 4.39 -2.20 -1.67
N GLU A 65 4.21 -3.01 -2.69
CA GLU A 65 3.14 -2.82 -3.66
C GLU A 65 2.14 -3.95 -3.66
N LEU A 66 0.85 -3.57 -3.76
CA LEU A 66 -0.25 -4.50 -3.97
C LEU A 66 -0.98 -4.01 -5.22
N ARG A 67 -1.10 -4.87 -6.23
CA ARG A 67 -1.71 -4.51 -7.52
C ARG A 67 -2.83 -5.47 -7.87
N TRP A 68 -3.92 -4.90 -8.39
CA TRP A 68 -5.06 -5.70 -8.87
C TRP A 68 -5.80 -4.90 -9.95
N GLY A 69 -6.60 -5.60 -10.75
CA GLY A 69 -7.41 -4.97 -11.78
C GLY A 69 -8.70 -4.39 -11.22
N VAL A 70 -9.17 -3.32 -11.83
CA VAL A 70 -10.45 -2.70 -11.47
C VAL A 70 -11.44 -2.82 -12.62
#